data_26af12747730028918807f9ddc40baf7
#
_entry.id   26af12747730028918807f9ddc40baf7
#
_cell.length_a   1.000
_cell.length_b   1.000
_cell.length_c   1.000
_cell.angle_alpha   90.00
_cell.angle_beta   90.00
_cell.angle_gamma   90.00
#
_symmetry.space_group_name_H-M   'P 1'
#
loop_
_entity.id
_entity.type
_entity.pdbx_description
1 polymer ?
#
loop_
_entity_poly.entity_id
_entity_poly.type
_entity_poly.pdbx_seq_one_letter_code
_entity_poly.pdbx_strand_id
1 'polypeptide(L)' 'MDYHLTQLSGDILVGIVNEQLRLNCQDKQDLFYQLDIPSAQLEQKLAASGFEYDPISNQYK' A
#
# COMPACT_ATOMS: atom_id res chain seq x y z
N MET A 1 -4.29 -6.88 14.05
CA MET A 1 -5.51 -6.53 13.35
C MET A 1 -5.59 -7.31 12.05
N ASP A 2 -6.64 -8.10 11.91
CA ASP A 2 -6.79 -8.94 10.73
C ASP A 2 -7.34 -8.15 9.56
N TYR A 3 -6.47 -7.38 8.95
CA TYR A 3 -6.85 -6.81 7.67
C TYR A 3 -6.53 -7.83 6.59
N HIS A 4 -7.54 -8.39 6.01
CA HIS A 4 -7.36 -9.14 4.77
C HIS A 4 -7.19 -8.14 3.64
N LEU A 5 -6.11 -7.36 3.72
CA LEU A 5 -5.90 -6.25 2.80
C LEU A 5 -5.82 -6.72 1.36
N THR A 6 -5.26 -7.90 1.16
CA THR A 6 -5.16 -8.46 -0.19
C THR A 6 -6.50 -8.86 -0.78
N GLN A 7 -7.56 -8.90 0.03
CA GLN A 7 -8.91 -9.20 -0.45
C GLN A 7 -9.71 -7.95 -0.77
N LEU A 8 -9.21 -6.78 -0.41
CA LEU A 8 -9.88 -5.52 -0.73
C LEU A 8 -9.65 -5.16 -2.19
N SER A 9 -10.56 -4.38 -2.75
CA SER A 9 -10.34 -3.82 -4.08
C SER A 9 -9.16 -2.86 -4.04
N GLY A 10 -8.49 -2.66 -5.19
CA GLY A 10 -7.35 -1.77 -5.25
C GLY A 10 -7.69 -0.34 -4.84
N ASP A 11 -8.91 0.11 -5.15
CA ASP A 11 -9.35 1.46 -4.81
C ASP A 11 -9.41 1.66 -3.29
N ILE A 12 -9.92 0.66 -2.58
CA ILE A 12 -9.98 0.72 -1.12
C ILE A 12 -8.59 0.54 -0.54
N LEU A 13 -7.84 -0.41 -1.08
CA LEU A 13 -6.50 -0.72 -0.59
C LEU A 13 -5.57 0.48 -0.72
N VAL A 14 -5.61 1.20 -1.86
CA VAL A 14 -4.74 2.36 -2.06
C VAL A 14 -5.04 3.46 -1.05
N GLY A 15 -6.29 3.63 -0.67
CA GLY A 15 -6.65 4.61 0.35
C GLY A 15 -6.02 4.28 1.69
N ILE A 16 -6.11 3.02 2.11
CA ILE A 16 -5.52 2.57 3.35
C ILE A 16 -3.99 2.70 3.32
N VAL A 17 -3.39 2.26 2.23
CA VAL A 17 -1.94 2.28 2.04
C VAL A 17 -1.42 3.72 2.09
N ASN A 18 -2.05 4.63 1.37
CA ASN A 18 -1.62 6.02 1.32
C ASN A 18 -1.78 6.71 2.67
N GLU A 19 -2.82 6.37 3.41
CA GLU A 19 -3.00 6.92 4.75
C GLU A 19 -1.86 6.47 5.67
N GLN A 20 -1.48 5.19 5.61
CA GLN A 20 -0.36 4.68 6.40
C GLN A 20 0.95 5.35 6.01
N LEU A 21 1.19 5.53 4.72
CA LEU A 21 2.40 6.21 4.25
C LEU A 21 2.46 7.64 4.74
N ARG A 22 1.31 8.32 4.80
CA ARG A 22 1.25 9.70 5.25
C ARG A 22 1.46 9.83 6.76
N LEU A 23 0.90 8.91 7.54
CA LEU A 23 0.83 9.06 9.00
C LEU A 23 1.88 8.26 9.75
N ASN A 24 2.22 7.06 9.29
CA ASN A 24 3.00 6.12 10.11
C ASN A 24 4.24 5.57 9.43
N CYS A 25 4.40 5.74 8.13
CA CYS A 25 5.47 5.11 7.37
C CYS A 25 6.28 6.16 6.62
N GLN A 26 7.61 5.99 6.62
CA GLN A 26 8.50 6.91 5.92
C GLN A 26 8.60 6.60 4.43
N ASP A 27 8.43 5.33 4.06
CA ASP A 27 8.50 4.88 2.69
C ASP A 27 7.74 3.56 2.55
N LYS A 28 7.75 3.00 1.32
CA LYS A 28 7.00 1.78 1.07
C LYS A 28 7.57 0.56 1.78
N GLN A 29 8.88 0.54 2.03
CA GLN A 29 9.48 -0.59 2.76
C GLN A 29 9.01 -0.61 4.21
N ASP A 30 8.93 0.55 4.82
CA ASP A 30 8.38 0.68 6.17
C ASP A 30 6.91 0.25 6.19
N LEU A 31 6.17 0.61 5.16
CA LEU A 31 4.78 0.19 5.00
C LEU A 31 4.64 -1.33 4.98
N PHE A 32 5.46 -2.02 4.18
CA PHE A 32 5.39 -3.48 4.09
C PHE A 32 5.73 -4.14 5.41
N TYR A 33 6.68 -3.59 6.13
CA TYR A 33 7.06 -4.08 7.44
C TYR A 33 5.89 -3.93 8.43
N GLN A 34 5.25 -2.77 8.45
CA GLN A 34 4.17 -2.48 9.40
C GLN A 34 2.92 -3.29 9.12
N LEU A 35 2.57 -3.47 7.86
CA LEU A 35 1.37 -4.20 7.47
C LEU A 35 1.58 -5.71 7.43
N ASP A 36 2.83 -6.16 7.49
CA ASP A 36 3.18 -7.58 7.44
C ASP A 36 2.59 -8.27 6.21
N ILE A 37 2.69 -7.61 5.06
CA ILE A 37 2.18 -8.11 3.78
C ILE A 37 3.36 -8.26 2.83
N PRO A 38 3.43 -9.37 2.07
CA PRO A 38 4.45 -9.48 1.04
C PRO A 38 4.35 -8.35 0.04
N SER A 39 5.47 -7.67 -0.20
CA SER A 39 5.49 -6.50 -1.08
C SER A 39 5.00 -6.83 -2.48
N ALA A 40 5.36 -8.02 -2.99
CA ALA A 40 4.94 -8.43 -4.33
C ALA A 40 3.43 -8.51 -4.45
N GLN A 41 2.75 -9.04 -3.44
CA GLN A 41 1.29 -9.14 -3.47
C GLN A 41 0.64 -7.76 -3.44
N LEU A 42 1.11 -6.89 -2.57
CA LEU A 42 0.56 -5.56 -2.42
C LEU A 42 0.75 -4.75 -3.71
N GLU A 43 1.97 -4.75 -4.23
CA GLU A 43 2.28 -3.99 -5.43
C GLU A 43 1.53 -4.53 -6.65
N GLN A 44 1.42 -5.84 -6.76
CA GLN A 44 0.68 -6.44 -7.86
C GLN A 44 -0.80 -6.06 -7.81
N LYS A 45 -1.38 -6.05 -6.62
CA LYS A 45 -2.78 -5.68 -6.46
C LYS A 45 -3.03 -4.23 -6.83
N LEU A 46 -2.15 -3.34 -6.38
CA LEU A 46 -2.27 -1.92 -6.69
C LEU A 46 -2.01 -1.65 -8.16
N ALA A 47 -1.02 -2.32 -8.75
CA ALA A 47 -0.71 -2.16 -10.17
C ALA A 47 -1.88 -2.63 -11.04
N ALA A 48 -2.55 -3.70 -10.64
CA ALA A 48 -3.71 -4.20 -11.37
C ALA A 48 -4.86 -3.19 -11.38
N SER A 49 -4.89 -2.31 -10.38
CA SER A 49 -5.89 -1.25 -10.31
C SER A 49 -5.40 0.08 -10.90
N GLY A 50 -4.19 0.10 -11.46
CA GLY A 50 -3.64 1.28 -12.11
C GLY A 50 -2.85 2.21 -11.23
N PHE A 51 -2.43 1.77 -10.04
CA PHE A 51 -1.68 2.60 -9.12
C PHE A 51 -0.21 2.21 -9.10
N GLU A 52 0.66 3.21 -9.04
CA GLU A 52 2.10 3.01 -8.92
C GLU A 52 2.65 3.89 -7.80
N TYR A 53 3.72 3.41 -7.16
CA TYR A 53 4.34 4.15 -6.06
C TYR A 53 5.11 5.35 -6.60
N ASP A 54 4.84 6.51 -6.01
CA ASP A 54 5.59 7.74 -6.29
C ASP A 54 6.50 8.04 -5.09
N PRO A 55 7.82 7.86 -5.22
CA PRO A 55 8.73 8.10 -4.11
C PRO A 55 8.86 9.58 -3.72
N ILE A 56 8.54 10.48 -4.64
CA ILE A 56 8.64 11.91 -4.35
C ILE A 56 7.56 12.33 -3.37
N SER A 57 6.32 11.91 -3.61
CA SER A 57 5.20 12.23 -2.72
C SER A 57 4.94 11.16 -1.69
N ASN A 58 5.65 10.03 -1.75
CA ASN A 58 5.51 8.90 -0.83
C ASN A 58 4.08 8.38 -0.80
N GLN A 59 3.52 8.13 -1.97
CA GLN A 59 2.16 7.60 -2.08
C GLN A 59 2.00 6.86 -3.40
N TYR A 60 0.95 6.04 -3.47
CA TYR A 60 0.55 5.38 -4.71
C TYR A 60 -0.44 6.28 -5.45
N LYS A 61 -0.22 6.44 -6.74
CA LYS A 61 -1.06 7.29 -7.60
C LYS A 61 -1.63 6.54 -8.76
#